data_a8b229c218bcb3bf57818b24de97f1bf
#
_entry.id   a8b229c218bcb3bf57818b24de97f1bf
#
_cell.length_a   1.000
_cell.length_b   1.000
_cell.length_c   1.000
_cell.angle_alpha   90.00
_cell.angle_beta   90.00
_cell.angle_gamma   90.00
#
_symmetry.space_group_name_H-M   'P 1'
#
loop_
_entity.id
_entity.type
_entity.pdbx_description
1 polymer ?
#
loop_
_entity_poly.entity_id
_entity_poly.type
_entity_poly.pdbx_seq_one_letter_code
_entity_poly.pdbx_strand_id
1 'polypeptide(L)'
;MQADIEQYVFIGSASAYQKPQKDYLIIEDTPLENPYWAYSRNKIACEDWLMEQYRENGFPVTIVRPSHTYDERSVPVGLHGNHGSWQVVKRMLAGKPVIIHGDGSSLWTMTHNSDFARAFVGLLGNPAAIGEAVQITSDERLTWNRIYETLAEAVDYIMDHPELQKEDAEFDAWCDRVIEPRE
;
A
#
# COMPACT_ATOMS: atom_id res chain seq x y z
N MET A 1 -25.40 -10.04 -24.83
CA MET A 1 -25.32 -8.56 -24.71
C MET A 1 -23.88 -8.26 -24.34
N GLN A 2 -23.15 -7.61 -25.20
CA GLN A 2 -21.84 -7.08 -24.89
C GLN A 2 -22.09 -5.84 -24.02
N ALA A 3 -21.55 -5.81 -22.82
CA ALA A 3 -21.70 -4.62 -21.97
C ALA A 3 -20.92 -3.49 -22.63
N ASP A 4 -21.57 -2.34 -22.74
CA ASP A 4 -20.91 -1.12 -23.22
C ASP A 4 -20.11 -0.56 -22.04
N ILE A 5 -18.82 -0.84 -22.00
CA ILE A 5 -17.91 -0.44 -20.93
C ILE A 5 -17.24 0.85 -21.36
N GLU A 6 -17.51 1.94 -20.65
CA GLU A 6 -16.88 3.24 -20.91
C GLU A 6 -15.44 3.31 -20.38
N GLN A 7 -15.18 2.65 -19.25
CA GLN A 7 -13.85 2.55 -18.64
C GLN A 7 -13.75 1.30 -17.76
N TYR A 8 -12.65 0.58 -17.86
CA TYR A 8 -12.27 -0.50 -16.97
C TYR A 8 -11.01 -0.11 -16.19
N VAL A 9 -11.12 0.00 -14.87
CA VAL A 9 -9.98 0.35 -14.03
C VAL A 9 -9.42 -0.91 -13.38
N PHE A 10 -8.18 -1.23 -13.70
CA PHE A 10 -7.45 -2.35 -13.10
C PHE A 10 -6.51 -1.87 -12.00
N ILE A 11 -6.65 -2.44 -10.81
CA ILE A 11 -5.71 -2.19 -9.72
C ILE A 11 -4.53 -3.14 -9.87
N GLY A 12 -3.44 -2.61 -10.40
CA GLY A 12 -2.13 -3.23 -10.47
C GLY A 12 -1.41 -3.24 -9.12
N SER A 13 -0.10 -3.04 -9.14
CA SER A 13 0.72 -2.91 -7.93
C SER A 13 2.10 -2.34 -8.27
N ALA A 14 2.63 -1.44 -7.45
CA ALA A 14 4.03 -1.00 -7.54
C ALA A 14 5.05 -2.14 -7.33
N SER A 15 4.63 -3.28 -6.77
CA SER A 15 5.47 -4.47 -6.68
C SER A 15 5.81 -5.11 -8.04
N ALA A 16 5.09 -4.72 -9.10
CA ALA A 16 5.33 -5.17 -10.47
C ALA A 16 6.61 -4.59 -11.08
N TYR A 17 7.07 -3.42 -10.60
CA TYR A 17 8.28 -2.79 -11.12
C TYR A 17 9.53 -3.65 -10.93
N GLN A 18 10.50 -3.43 -11.79
CA GLN A 18 11.71 -4.23 -11.92
C GLN A 18 12.43 -4.51 -10.60
N LYS A 19 12.75 -5.79 -10.39
CA LYS A 19 13.57 -6.28 -9.27
C LYS A 19 14.71 -7.17 -9.78
N PRO A 20 15.95 -6.98 -9.30
CA PRO A 20 16.39 -5.90 -8.42
C PRO A 20 16.25 -4.52 -9.08
N GLN A 21 16.01 -3.50 -8.27
CA GLN A 21 15.92 -2.14 -8.76
C GLN A 21 17.25 -1.67 -9.33
N LYS A 22 17.22 -1.00 -10.49
CA LYS A 22 18.41 -0.38 -11.12
C LYS A 22 18.56 1.09 -10.73
N ASP A 23 17.46 1.73 -10.34
CA ASP A 23 17.40 3.12 -9.90
C ASP A 23 16.58 3.22 -8.61
N TYR A 24 16.85 4.23 -7.80
CA TYR A 24 16.05 4.55 -6.62
C TYR A 24 14.73 5.26 -6.99
N LEU A 25 14.69 5.93 -8.13
CA LEU A 25 13.50 6.60 -8.65
C LEU A 25 12.69 5.62 -9.51
N ILE A 26 11.50 5.28 -9.06
CA ILE A 26 10.56 4.44 -9.78
C ILE A 26 9.45 5.32 -10.35
N ILE A 27 9.29 5.29 -11.65
CA ILE A 27 8.26 6.02 -12.40
C ILE A 27 7.44 5.03 -13.23
N GLU A 28 6.36 5.48 -13.85
CA GLU A 28 5.44 4.63 -14.62
C GLU A 28 6.12 3.90 -15.77
N ASP A 29 7.17 4.50 -16.36
CA ASP A 29 7.99 3.91 -17.45
C ASP A 29 9.02 2.90 -16.96
N THR A 30 9.19 2.73 -15.65
CA THR A 30 10.08 1.71 -15.10
C THR A 30 9.61 0.33 -15.55
N PRO A 31 10.50 -0.53 -16.13
CA PRO A 31 10.13 -1.84 -16.60
C PRO A 31 9.40 -2.68 -15.56
N LEU A 32 8.47 -3.50 -16.00
CA LEU A 32 7.76 -4.46 -15.14
C LEU A 32 8.48 -5.81 -15.19
N GLU A 33 9.14 -6.16 -14.08
CA GLU A 33 9.89 -7.41 -13.97
C GLU A 33 10.10 -7.77 -12.51
N ASN A 34 9.38 -8.74 -11.99
CA ASN A 34 9.59 -9.23 -10.62
C ASN A 34 9.60 -10.76 -10.59
N PRO A 35 10.78 -11.40 -10.69
CA PRO A 35 10.90 -12.85 -10.70
C PRO A 35 10.66 -13.49 -9.33
N TYR A 36 10.73 -12.71 -8.24
CA TYR A 36 10.77 -13.25 -6.87
C TYR A 36 9.38 -13.54 -6.29
N TRP A 37 8.35 -12.81 -6.74
CA TRP A 37 7.03 -12.89 -6.13
C TRP A 37 5.94 -13.24 -7.14
N ALA A 38 5.24 -14.35 -6.93
CA ALA A 38 4.18 -14.83 -7.81
C ALA A 38 3.03 -13.82 -7.97
N TYR A 39 2.66 -13.13 -6.89
CA TYR A 39 1.66 -12.06 -6.94
C TYR A 39 2.03 -10.98 -7.96
N SER A 40 3.28 -10.50 -7.92
CA SER A 40 3.76 -9.47 -8.85
C SER A 40 3.75 -9.96 -10.29
N ARG A 41 4.20 -11.19 -10.54
CA ARG A 41 4.14 -11.81 -11.89
C ARG A 41 2.72 -11.88 -12.42
N ASN A 42 1.75 -12.24 -11.56
CA ASN A 42 0.35 -12.29 -11.96
C ASN A 42 -0.20 -10.89 -12.29
N LYS A 43 0.17 -9.87 -11.49
CA LYS A 43 -0.20 -8.48 -11.79
C LYS A 43 0.38 -8.01 -13.12
N ILE A 44 1.65 -8.31 -13.39
CA ILE A 44 2.31 -8.00 -14.68
C ILE A 44 1.56 -8.68 -15.83
N ALA A 45 1.29 -9.97 -15.73
CA ALA A 45 0.58 -10.69 -16.79
C ALA A 45 -0.82 -10.13 -17.07
N CYS A 46 -1.54 -9.69 -16.02
CA CYS A 46 -2.83 -9.04 -16.18
C CYS A 46 -2.70 -7.67 -16.88
N GLU A 47 -1.71 -6.86 -16.49
CA GLU A 47 -1.46 -5.55 -17.09
C GLU A 47 -1.08 -5.69 -18.57
N ASP A 48 -0.16 -6.60 -18.89
CA ASP A 48 0.28 -6.86 -20.26
C ASP A 48 -0.90 -7.26 -21.15
N TRP A 49 -1.73 -8.19 -20.67
CA TRP A 49 -2.92 -8.65 -21.40
C TRP A 49 -3.94 -7.52 -21.59
N LEU A 50 -4.22 -6.73 -20.55
CA LEU A 50 -5.17 -5.62 -20.63
C LEU A 50 -4.67 -4.53 -21.59
N MET A 51 -3.38 -4.21 -21.58
CA MET A 51 -2.79 -3.24 -22.49
C MET A 51 -2.73 -3.76 -23.94
N GLU A 52 -2.60 -5.07 -24.14
CA GLU A 52 -2.77 -5.71 -25.44
C GLU A 52 -4.22 -5.53 -25.95
N GLN A 53 -5.23 -5.81 -25.09
CA GLN A 53 -6.63 -5.61 -25.44
C GLN A 53 -6.94 -4.14 -25.78
N TYR A 54 -6.32 -3.19 -25.08
CA TYR A 54 -6.45 -1.77 -25.43
C TYR A 54 -5.90 -1.48 -26.83
N ARG A 55 -4.68 -1.94 -27.12
CA ARG A 55 -4.02 -1.68 -28.42
C ARG A 55 -4.69 -2.36 -29.60
N GLU A 56 -5.17 -3.59 -29.42
CA GLU A 56 -5.71 -4.39 -30.51
C GLU A 56 -7.21 -4.24 -30.70
N ASN A 57 -7.95 -4.06 -29.61
CA ASN A 57 -9.41 -4.10 -29.61
C ASN A 57 -10.06 -2.80 -29.10
N GLY A 58 -9.27 -1.79 -28.73
CA GLY A 58 -9.79 -0.54 -28.19
C GLY A 58 -10.45 -0.71 -26.81
N PHE A 59 -10.10 -1.75 -26.04
CA PHE A 59 -10.68 -1.97 -24.71
C PHE A 59 -10.28 -0.84 -23.76
N PRO A 60 -11.24 -0.10 -23.16
CA PRO A 60 -10.97 1.16 -22.46
C PRO A 60 -10.39 0.95 -21.05
N VAL A 61 -9.16 0.48 -20.94
CA VAL A 61 -8.50 0.19 -19.68
C VAL A 61 -7.72 1.39 -19.14
N THR A 62 -7.77 1.58 -17.82
CA THR A 62 -6.85 2.40 -17.04
C THR A 62 -6.20 1.50 -15.99
N ILE A 63 -4.88 1.50 -15.90
CA ILE A 63 -4.14 0.74 -14.88
C ILE A 63 -3.73 1.68 -13.76
N VAL A 64 -3.97 1.29 -12.51
CA VAL A 64 -3.55 2.05 -11.35
C VAL A 64 -2.59 1.19 -10.51
N ARG A 65 -1.39 1.70 -10.24
CA ARG A 65 -0.36 1.00 -9.47
C ARG A 65 -0.20 1.66 -8.10
N PRO A 66 -0.93 1.18 -7.06
CA PRO A 66 -0.70 1.64 -5.69
C PRO A 66 0.65 1.15 -5.16
N SER A 67 1.27 1.97 -4.32
CA SER A 67 2.38 1.58 -3.48
C SER A 67 1.85 1.02 -2.14
N HIS A 68 2.49 1.30 -1.02
CA HIS A 68 2.02 0.87 0.30
C HIS A 68 0.90 1.80 0.77
N THR A 69 -0.33 1.36 0.61
CA THR A 69 -1.50 2.08 1.15
C THR A 69 -1.79 1.62 2.57
N TYR A 70 -2.25 2.53 3.41
CA TYR A 70 -2.65 2.27 4.79
C TYR A 70 -3.88 3.10 5.17
N ASP A 71 -4.52 2.73 6.26
CA ASP A 71 -5.71 3.37 6.81
C ASP A 71 -5.66 3.34 8.35
N GLU A 72 -6.73 3.79 8.98
CA GLU A 72 -6.89 3.82 10.44
C GLU A 72 -6.95 2.41 11.08
N ARG A 73 -7.10 1.36 10.26
CA ARG A 73 -7.22 -0.03 10.72
C ARG A 73 -5.90 -0.80 10.67
N SER A 74 -4.86 -0.20 10.10
CA SER A 74 -3.58 -0.86 9.90
C SER A 74 -2.41 0.07 10.19
N VAL A 75 -1.38 -0.46 10.82
CA VAL A 75 -0.12 0.26 11.02
C VAL A 75 0.78 0.04 9.81
N PRO A 76 1.35 1.09 9.21
CA PRO A 76 2.15 0.98 7.98
C PRO A 76 3.57 0.46 8.27
N VAL A 77 3.68 -0.80 8.66
CA VAL A 77 4.96 -1.47 8.93
C VAL A 77 5.29 -2.51 7.88
N GLY A 78 6.58 -2.70 7.61
CA GLY A 78 7.05 -3.63 6.57
C GLY A 78 6.94 -5.10 6.98
N LEU A 79 7.06 -5.39 8.27
CA LEU A 79 7.03 -6.74 8.82
C LEU A 79 6.08 -6.82 10.01
N HIS A 80 5.16 -7.75 9.95
CA HIS A 80 4.26 -8.09 11.05
C HIS A 80 3.93 -9.59 11.01
N GLY A 81 3.55 -10.15 12.13
CA GLY A 81 3.12 -11.55 12.22
C GLY A 81 1.72 -11.78 11.63
N ASN A 82 1.24 -13.01 11.75
CA ASN A 82 -0.07 -13.43 11.23
C ASN A 82 -1.26 -12.75 11.91
N HIS A 83 -1.02 -12.05 13.02
CA HIS A 83 -2.04 -11.33 13.79
C HIS A 83 -2.16 -9.85 13.43
N GLY A 84 -1.59 -9.45 12.27
CA GLY A 84 -1.68 -8.09 11.76
C GLY A 84 -0.63 -7.13 12.31
N SER A 85 -0.64 -5.90 11.75
CA SER A 85 0.40 -4.89 12.01
C SER A 85 0.35 -4.28 13.42
N TRP A 86 -0.79 -4.28 14.07
CA TRP A 86 -0.96 -3.81 15.46
C TRP A 86 -0.13 -4.60 16.48
N GLN A 87 0.30 -5.82 16.16
CA GLN A 87 1.25 -6.56 17.00
C GLN A 87 2.59 -5.82 17.20
N VAL A 88 2.99 -5.02 16.23
CA VAL A 88 4.21 -4.20 16.32
C VAL A 88 4.03 -3.11 17.41
N VAL A 89 2.89 -2.40 17.37
CA VAL A 89 2.55 -1.40 18.39
C VAL A 89 2.46 -2.03 19.80
N LYS A 90 1.81 -3.17 19.95
CA LYS A 90 1.76 -3.90 21.24
C LYS A 90 3.14 -4.26 21.77
N ARG A 91 4.06 -4.63 20.90
CA ARG A 91 5.44 -4.90 21.31
C ARG A 91 6.14 -3.64 21.78
N MET A 92 5.96 -2.49 21.09
CA MET A 92 6.51 -1.19 21.47
C MET A 92 5.97 -0.78 22.85
N LEU A 93 4.65 -0.82 23.05
CA LEU A 93 4.01 -0.53 24.34
C LEU A 93 4.52 -1.42 25.49
N ALA A 94 4.88 -2.65 25.20
CA ALA A 94 5.45 -3.59 26.17
C ALA A 94 6.97 -3.45 26.34
N GLY A 95 7.62 -2.45 25.75
CA GLY A 95 9.07 -2.25 25.78
C GLY A 95 9.86 -3.37 25.08
N LYS A 96 9.23 -4.12 24.17
CA LYS A 96 9.86 -5.24 23.47
C LYS A 96 10.44 -4.79 22.13
N PRO A 97 11.59 -5.32 21.72
CA PRO A 97 12.18 -5.00 20.42
C PRO A 97 11.25 -5.40 19.27
N VAL A 98 11.21 -4.58 18.24
CA VAL A 98 10.53 -4.84 16.96
C VAL A 98 11.55 -5.14 15.86
N ILE A 99 11.12 -5.84 14.82
CA ILE A 99 11.99 -6.22 13.72
C ILE A 99 11.82 -5.22 12.59
N ILE A 100 12.95 -4.64 12.14
CA ILE A 100 13.04 -3.86 10.91
C ILE A 100 13.87 -4.69 9.93
N HIS A 101 13.42 -4.83 8.68
CA HIS A 101 14.14 -5.64 7.69
C HIS A 101 15.40 -4.94 7.17
N GLY A 102 16.40 -5.71 6.83
CA GLY A 102 17.71 -5.21 6.42
C GLY A 102 18.36 -4.39 7.54
N ASP A 103 18.92 -3.26 7.19
CA ASP A 103 19.44 -2.23 8.11
C ASP A 103 18.44 -1.06 8.31
N GLY A 104 17.25 -1.16 7.72
CA GLY A 104 16.21 -0.15 7.77
C GLY A 104 16.47 1.10 6.93
N SER A 105 17.56 1.16 6.16
CA SER A 105 17.94 2.35 5.37
C SER A 105 17.24 2.44 4.02
N SER A 106 16.60 1.37 3.54
CA SER A 106 15.90 1.39 2.26
C SER A 106 14.70 2.33 2.28
N LEU A 107 14.52 3.05 1.16
CA LEU A 107 13.44 4.03 0.99
C LEU A 107 12.12 3.36 0.69
N TRP A 108 11.05 3.97 1.20
CA TRP A 108 9.69 3.56 0.92
C TRP A 108 8.75 4.77 0.82
N THR A 109 7.60 4.58 0.15
CA THR A 109 6.51 5.55 0.12
C THR A 109 5.28 4.97 0.79
N MET A 110 4.63 5.77 1.63
CA MET A 110 3.39 5.43 2.31
C MET A 110 2.28 6.34 1.81
N THR A 111 1.12 5.80 1.50
CA THR A 111 0.00 6.58 0.99
C THR A 111 -1.24 6.29 1.82
N HIS A 112 -1.77 7.31 2.49
CA HIS A 112 -3.01 7.16 3.23
C HIS A 112 -4.18 6.90 2.27
N ASN A 113 -5.14 6.09 2.68
CA ASN A 113 -6.29 5.70 1.87
C ASN A 113 -7.08 6.89 1.31
N SER A 114 -7.23 7.97 2.09
CA SER A 114 -7.94 9.18 1.66
C SER A 114 -7.22 9.93 0.54
N ASP A 115 -5.88 9.95 0.56
CA ASP A 115 -5.07 10.59 -0.48
C ASP A 115 -5.07 9.73 -1.74
N PHE A 116 -4.95 8.41 -1.58
CA PHE A 116 -5.11 7.47 -2.68
C PHE A 116 -6.50 7.64 -3.33
N ALA A 117 -7.57 7.66 -2.53
CA ALA A 117 -8.94 7.79 -3.02
C ALA A 117 -9.17 9.10 -3.78
N ARG A 118 -8.60 10.22 -3.29
CA ARG A 118 -8.71 11.53 -3.96
C ARG A 118 -8.12 11.50 -5.37
N ALA A 119 -6.93 10.94 -5.53
CA ALA A 119 -6.29 10.79 -6.83
C ALA A 119 -7.04 9.78 -7.71
N PHE A 120 -7.44 8.65 -7.12
CA PHE A 120 -8.15 7.58 -7.82
C PHE A 120 -9.49 8.03 -8.40
N VAL A 121 -10.29 8.78 -7.63
CA VAL A 121 -11.58 9.33 -8.10
C VAL A 121 -11.38 10.26 -9.30
N GLY A 122 -10.27 11.00 -9.36
CA GLY A 122 -9.95 11.86 -10.50
C GLY A 122 -9.65 11.11 -11.81
N LEU A 123 -9.41 9.80 -11.75
CA LEU A 123 -9.21 8.95 -12.94
C LEU A 123 -10.54 8.37 -13.47
N LEU A 124 -11.57 8.28 -12.61
CA LEU A 124 -12.85 7.69 -13.00
C LEU A 124 -13.60 8.57 -13.99
N GLY A 125 -13.98 8.00 -15.12
CA GLY A 125 -14.65 8.72 -16.20
C GLY A 125 -13.74 9.72 -16.94
N ASN A 126 -12.44 9.72 -16.68
CA ASN A 126 -11.48 10.58 -17.37
C ASN A 126 -10.98 9.90 -18.66
N PRO A 127 -11.36 10.40 -19.84
CA PRO A 127 -10.93 9.78 -21.09
C PRO A 127 -9.40 9.87 -21.32
N ALA A 128 -8.72 10.83 -20.72
CA ALA A 128 -7.26 10.93 -20.80
C ALA A 128 -6.53 9.85 -20.00
N ALA A 129 -7.21 9.15 -19.08
CA ALA A 129 -6.65 8.04 -18.34
C ALA A 129 -6.79 6.68 -19.06
N ILE A 130 -7.55 6.63 -20.15
CA ILE A 130 -7.75 5.39 -20.91
C ILE A 130 -6.47 5.06 -21.69
N GLY A 131 -5.97 3.84 -21.53
CA GLY A 131 -4.72 3.39 -22.12
C GLY A 131 -3.48 3.75 -21.31
N GLU A 132 -3.66 4.38 -20.16
CA GLU A 132 -2.56 4.80 -19.29
C GLU A 132 -2.38 3.88 -18.08
N ALA A 133 -1.13 3.80 -17.61
CA ALA A 133 -0.78 3.21 -16.33
C ALA A 133 -0.30 4.32 -15.39
N VAL A 134 -1.00 4.50 -14.28
CA VAL A 134 -0.78 5.62 -13.35
C VAL A 134 -0.34 5.08 -11.99
N GLN A 135 0.74 5.64 -11.44
CA GLN A 135 1.18 5.37 -10.09
C GLN A 135 0.55 6.38 -9.13
N ILE A 136 -0.14 5.89 -8.12
CA ILE A 136 -0.67 6.74 -7.04
C ILE A 136 0.13 6.47 -5.77
N THR A 137 0.90 7.48 -5.35
CA THR A 137 1.73 7.42 -4.13
C THR A 137 1.93 8.82 -3.56
N SER A 138 2.35 8.92 -2.29
CA SER A 138 2.74 10.19 -1.70
C SER A 138 4.10 10.65 -2.25
N ASP A 139 4.38 11.95 -2.13
CA ASP A 139 5.69 12.53 -2.47
C ASP A 139 6.75 12.26 -1.39
N GLU A 140 6.34 11.81 -0.23
CA GLU A 140 7.21 11.57 0.91
C GLU A 140 8.02 10.28 0.71
N ARG A 141 9.33 10.36 0.96
CA ARG A 141 10.29 9.27 0.81
C ARG A 141 10.96 9.03 2.15
N LEU A 142 10.54 7.98 2.83
CA LEU A 142 11.01 7.65 4.17
C LEU A 142 11.89 6.40 4.14
N THR A 143 12.91 6.36 4.98
CA THR A 143 13.57 5.10 5.31
C THR A 143 12.67 4.28 6.25
N TRP A 144 12.83 2.96 6.25
CA TRP A 144 12.11 2.12 7.21
C TRP A 144 12.45 2.48 8.66
N ASN A 145 13.71 2.87 8.94
CA ASN A 145 14.08 3.37 10.26
C ASN A 145 13.20 4.57 10.64
N ARG A 146 13.07 5.57 9.76
CA ARG A 146 12.26 6.76 10.03
C ARG A 146 10.78 6.43 10.22
N ILE A 147 10.23 5.48 9.46
CA ILE A 147 8.84 5.01 9.62
C ILE A 147 8.62 4.42 11.01
N TYR A 148 9.53 3.54 11.46
CA TYR A 148 9.42 2.92 12.79
C TYR A 148 9.70 3.91 13.93
N GLU A 149 10.62 4.86 13.75
CA GLU A 149 10.87 5.97 14.71
C GLU A 149 9.61 6.82 14.86
N THR A 150 9.00 7.26 13.76
CA THR A 150 7.76 8.05 13.78
C THR A 150 6.63 7.29 14.46
N LEU A 151 6.53 5.99 14.23
CA LEU A 151 5.54 5.15 14.91
C LEU A 151 5.81 5.09 16.41
N ALA A 152 7.06 4.92 16.85
CA ALA A 152 7.44 4.90 18.25
C ALA A 152 7.16 6.26 18.92
N GLU A 153 7.54 7.37 18.28
CA GLU A 153 7.23 8.74 18.75
C GLU A 153 5.72 8.95 18.95
N ALA A 154 4.89 8.44 18.01
CA ALA A 154 3.43 8.52 18.13
C ALA A 154 2.89 7.67 19.29
N VAL A 155 3.45 6.48 19.51
CA VAL A 155 3.09 5.61 20.65
C VAL A 155 3.45 6.28 21.97
N ASP A 156 4.65 6.83 22.11
CA ASP A 156 5.10 7.54 23.32
C ASP A 156 4.20 8.76 23.58
N TYR A 157 3.87 9.54 22.53
CA TYR A 157 2.97 10.68 22.65
C TYR A 157 1.59 10.28 23.19
N ILE A 158 1.00 9.20 22.68
CA ILE A 158 -0.30 8.70 23.15
C ILE A 158 -0.20 8.23 24.63
N MET A 159 0.91 7.60 25.02
CA MET A 159 1.13 7.15 26.40
C MET A 159 1.24 8.32 27.37
N ASP A 160 1.85 9.42 26.96
CA ASP A 160 2.02 10.63 27.77
C ASP A 160 0.74 11.49 27.83
N HIS A 161 -0.28 11.20 27.01
CA HIS A 161 -1.53 11.94 26.91
C HIS A 161 -2.75 11.02 27.13
N PRO A 162 -3.03 10.61 28.38
CA PRO A 162 -4.12 9.68 28.70
C PRO A 162 -5.50 10.15 28.22
N GLU A 163 -5.68 11.46 28.04
CA GLU A 163 -6.93 12.03 27.48
C GLU A 163 -7.18 11.62 26.02
N LEU A 164 -6.12 11.24 25.27
CA LEU A 164 -6.22 10.72 23.90
C LEU A 164 -6.54 9.22 23.88
N GLN A 165 -6.34 8.53 25.01
CA GLN A 165 -6.66 7.12 25.18
C GLN A 165 -8.15 6.91 25.52
N LYS A 166 -8.95 7.97 25.48
CA LYS A 166 -10.37 7.89 25.82
C LYS A 166 -11.09 6.94 24.86
N GLU A 167 -11.38 5.79 25.45
CA GLU A 167 -12.51 4.91 25.25
C GLU A 167 -13.31 5.18 23.96
N ASP A 168 -12.75 4.77 22.85
CA ASP A 168 -13.62 4.25 21.82
C ASP A 168 -13.83 2.77 22.16
N ALA A 169 -14.92 2.49 22.90
CA ALA A 169 -15.29 1.12 23.27
C ALA A 169 -15.49 0.23 22.04
N GLU A 170 -15.74 0.82 20.87
CA GLU A 170 -15.76 0.12 19.57
C GLU A 170 -14.34 -0.21 19.11
N PHE A 171 -13.37 0.68 19.36
CA PHE A 171 -11.96 0.45 19.02
C PHE A 171 -11.34 -0.64 19.92
N ASP A 172 -11.58 -0.59 21.22
CA ASP A 172 -11.11 -1.62 22.16
C ASP A 172 -11.75 -2.97 21.84
N ALA A 173 -13.06 -3.02 21.61
CA ALA A 173 -13.77 -4.23 21.19
C ALA A 173 -13.34 -4.72 19.79
N TRP A 174 -12.87 -3.83 18.92
CA TRP A 174 -12.29 -4.20 17.64
C TRP A 174 -10.87 -4.74 17.83
N CYS A 175 -10.03 -4.08 18.62
CA CYS A 175 -8.69 -4.56 18.98
C CYS A 175 -8.75 -5.96 19.58
N ASP A 176 -9.66 -6.20 20.51
CA ASP A 176 -9.84 -7.51 21.16
C ASP A 176 -10.28 -8.58 20.15
N ARG A 177 -11.20 -8.25 19.24
CA ARG A 177 -11.66 -9.18 18.20
C ARG A 177 -10.59 -9.52 17.15
N VAL A 178 -9.70 -8.57 16.83
CA VAL A 178 -8.65 -8.77 15.82
C VAL A 178 -7.41 -9.44 16.42
N ILE A 179 -7.27 -9.36 17.75
CA ILE A 179 -6.08 -9.75 18.50
C ILE A 179 -6.29 -11.11 19.19
N GLU A 180 -7.52 -11.54 19.42
CA GLU A 180 -7.77 -12.89 19.91
C GLU A 180 -7.38 -13.94 18.85
N PRO A 181 -6.60 -14.96 19.24
CA PRO A 181 -6.31 -16.07 18.33
C PRO A 181 -7.64 -16.75 18.00
N ARG A 182 -7.96 -16.83 16.72
CA ARG A 182 -8.98 -17.79 16.26
C ARG A 182 -8.38 -19.17 16.50
N GLU A 183 -8.98 -19.90 17.43
CA GLU A 183 -8.70 -21.32 17.64
C GLU A 183 -8.93 -22.14 16.37
#